data_516cede47e3ddfb97cf0c779c6ad89de
#
_entry.id   516cede47e3ddfb97cf0c779c6ad89de
#
_cell.length_a   1.000
_cell.length_b   1.000
_cell.length_c   1.000
_cell.angle_alpha   90.00
_cell.angle_beta   90.00
_cell.angle_gamma   90.00
#
_symmetry.space_group_name_H-M   'P 1'
#
loop_
_entity.id
_entity.type
_entity.pdbx_description
1 polymer ?
#
loop_
_entity_poly.entity_id
_entity_poly.type
_entity_poly.pdbx_seq_one_letter_code
_entity_poly.pdbx_strand_id
1 'polypeptide(L)'
;MVSASVLVAAPALANPPSPEEFTAPADLPGALPPAPRVLGPGVGSEDGLQVKTVLAKRSVNALFPVVSTIVGVRPDAKPWHPSGRAIDVMIPNHGSPEGIALGDAIRDFALRNAGELGVQDVIWRGTYYTPAGPGGSGYGHYDHVHITTFGGGYADGSAEYVLVGG
;
A
#
# COMPACT_ATOMS: atom_id res chain seq x y z
N MET A 1 -43.95 26.32 -54.08
CA MET A 1 -42.58 25.87 -53.88
C MET A 1 -42.47 25.36 -52.49
N VAL A 2 -42.45 24.03 -52.32
CA VAL A 2 -42.34 23.36 -51.04
C VAL A 2 -40.89 22.90 -50.88
N SER A 3 -40.19 23.49 -49.91
CA SER A 3 -38.80 23.11 -49.58
C SER A 3 -38.86 21.85 -48.69
N ALA A 4 -38.29 20.76 -49.15
CA ALA A 4 -38.14 19.56 -48.39
C ALA A 4 -36.82 19.64 -47.60
N SER A 5 -36.92 19.66 -46.25
CA SER A 5 -35.77 19.55 -45.37
C SER A 5 -35.40 18.10 -45.23
N VAL A 6 -34.20 17.73 -45.68
CA VAL A 6 -33.62 16.39 -45.46
C VAL A 6 -32.98 16.35 -44.06
N LEU A 7 -33.57 15.54 -43.19
CA LEU A 7 -33.01 15.26 -41.87
C LEU A 7 -31.89 14.23 -42.01
N VAL A 8 -30.65 14.64 -41.87
CA VAL A 8 -29.50 13.70 -41.83
C VAL A 8 -29.39 13.17 -40.41
N ALA A 9 -29.69 11.89 -40.22
CA ALA A 9 -29.47 11.20 -38.95
C ALA A 9 -27.96 11.04 -38.72
N ALA A 10 -27.46 11.52 -37.58
CA ALA A 10 -26.08 11.26 -37.12
C ALA A 10 -25.93 9.77 -36.76
N PRO A 11 -24.77 9.16 -37.09
CA PRO A 11 -24.51 7.79 -36.66
C PRO A 11 -24.42 7.70 -35.14
N ALA A 12 -25.12 6.74 -34.55
CA ALA A 12 -25.03 6.45 -33.13
C ALA A 12 -23.58 6.04 -32.80
N LEU A 13 -22.97 6.72 -31.85
CA LEU A 13 -21.70 6.35 -31.27
C LEU A 13 -21.87 4.98 -30.61
N ALA A 14 -21.12 3.97 -31.09
CA ALA A 14 -21.06 2.67 -30.46
C ALA A 14 -20.58 2.84 -29.00
N ASN A 15 -21.30 2.22 -28.07
CA ASN A 15 -20.89 2.16 -26.69
C ASN A 15 -19.47 1.56 -26.62
N PRO A 16 -18.58 2.12 -25.79
CA PRO A 16 -17.30 1.46 -25.51
C PRO A 16 -17.59 0.06 -24.95
N PRO A 17 -16.77 -0.94 -25.30
CA PRO A 17 -16.92 -2.28 -24.73
C PRO A 17 -16.84 -2.18 -23.22
N SER A 18 -17.74 -2.87 -22.53
CA SER A 18 -17.67 -3.07 -21.09
C SER A 18 -16.29 -3.58 -20.73
N PRO A 19 -15.70 -3.17 -19.59
CA PRO A 19 -14.46 -3.78 -19.13
C PRO A 19 -14.69 -5.28 -19.04
N GLU A 20 -14.06 -6.02 -19.95
CA GLU A 20 -14.07 -7.49 -19.89
C GLU A 20 -13.55 -7.85 -18.51
N GLU A 21 -14.39 -8.55 -17.77
CA GLU A 21 -14.07 -9.18 -16.52
C GLU A 21 -12.80 -10.01 -16.76
N PHE A 22 -11.68 -9.54 -16.24
CA PHE A 22 -10.41 -10.27 -16.28
C PHE A 22 -10.61 -11.45 -15.31
N THR A 23 -11.26 -12.49 -15.82
CA THR A 23 -11.31 -13.78 -15.13
C THR A 23 -9.89 -14.32 -15.15
N ALA A 24 -9.22 -14.25 -14.00
CA ALA A 24 -8.00 -14.99 -13.80
C ALA A 24 -8.24 -16.45 -14.23
N PRO A 25 -7.33 -17.07 -14.99
CA PRO A 25 -7.51 -18.47 -15.37
C PRO A 25 -7.74 -19.29 -14.11
N ALA A 26 -8.86 -20.02 -14.10
CA ALA A 26 -9.21 -20.92 -13.01
C ALA A 26 -8.02 -21.83 -12.72
N ASP A 27 -7.67 -21.99 -11.44
CA ASP A 27 -6.61 -22.86 -10.96
C ASP A 27 -6.62 -24.20 -11.70
N LEU A 28 -5.64 -24.40 -12.55
CA LEU A 28 -5.40 -25.72 -13.13
C LEU A 28 -4.94 -26.63 -11.97
N PRO A 29 -5.60 -27.75 -11.70
CA PRO A 29 -5.17 -28.67 -10.67
C PRO A 29 -3.77 -29.19 -11.01
N GLY A 30 -2.78 -28.81 -10.21
CA GLY A 30 -1.37 -29.17 -10.41
C GLY A 30 -0.44 -28.02 -10.79
N ALA A 31 -0.92 -26.79 -10.95
CA ALA A 31 -0.05 -25.64 -11.05
C ALA A 31 0.71 -25.45 -9.74
N LEU A 32 2.05 -25.46 -9.83
CA LEU A 32 2.87 -25.09 -8.67
C LEU A 32 2.52 -23.64 -8.27
N PRO A 33 2.44 -23.34 -6.96
CA PRO A 33 2.27 -21.97 -6.53
C PRO A 33 3.36 -21.08 -7.17
N PRO A 34 3.05 -19.83 -7.52
CA PRO A 34 4.05 -18.93 -8.08
C PRO A 34 5.24 -18.85 -7.14
N ALA A 35 6.46 -18.84 -7.72
CA ALA A 35 7.68 -18.75 -6.92
C ALA A 35 7.64 -17.49 -6.02
N PRO A 36 8.09 -17.59 -4.77
CA PRO A 36 8.10 -16.48 -3.86
C PRO A 36 8.88 -15.30 -4.46
N ARG A 37 8.27 -14.11 -4.47
CA ARG A 37 8.89 -12.91 -5.01
C ARG A 37 9.81 -12.29 -3.97
N VAL A 38 11.11 -12.38 -4.19
CA VAL A 38 12.12 -11.71 -3.36
C VAL A 38 12.04 -10.18 -3.57
N LEU A 39 12.04 -9.45 -2.47
CA LEU A 39 11.89 -8.00 -2.44
C LEU A 39 13.23 -7.30 -2.33
N GLY A 40 13.50 -6.37 -3.26
CA GLY A 40 14.60 -5.42 -3.15
C GLY A 40 14.30 -4.29 -2.16
N PRO A 41 15.32 -3.47 -1.81
CA PRO A 41 15.20 -2.42 -0.78
C PRO A 41 14.18 -1.31 -1.14
N GLY A 42 13.98 -0.97 -2.42
CA GLY A 42 13.08 0.09 -2.84
C GLY A 42 13.50 1.49 -2.37
N VAL A 43 12.53 2.41 -2.17
CA VAL A 43 12.79 3.79 -1.75
C VAL A 43 12.97 3.91 -0.23
N GLY A 44 13.74 4.90 0.21
CA GLY A 44 14.05 5.20 1.61
C GLY A 44 15.13 4.30 2.22
N SER A 45 15.89 4.83 3.19
CA SER A 45 16.92 4.07 3.91
C SER A 45 16.31 2.95 4.75
N GLU A 46 17.09 1.88 4.91
CA GLU A 46 16.77 0.77 5.82
C GLU A 46 17.69 0.76 7.05
N ASP A 47 18.62 1.73 7.11
CA ASP A 47 19.58 1.83 8.22
C ASP A 47 18.85 1.93 9.56
N GLY A 48 19.15 1.02 10.47
CA GLY A 48 18.58 0.95 11.78
C GLY A 48 17.11 0.47 11.83
N LEU A 49 16.51 0.08 10.70
CA LEU A 49 15.19 -0.58 10.70
C LEU A 49 15.31 -2.02 11.18
N GLN A 50 14.28 -2.47 11.90
CA GLN A 50 14.18 -3.86 12.32
C GLN A 50 13.55 -4.75 11.21
N VAL A 51 13.79 -6.05 11.28
CA VAL A 51 13.44 -7.05 10.24
C VAL A 51 11.99 -6.93 9.76
N LYS A 52 11.02 -6.86 10.67
CA LYS A 52 9.60 -6.74 10.28
C LYS A 52 9.27 -5.39 9.65
N THR A 53 9.96 -4.33 10.08
CA THR A 53 9.80 -2.99 9.50
C THR A 53 10.39 -2.93 8.09
N VAL A 54 11.53 -3.58 7.85
CA VAL A 54 12.10 -3.73 6.50
C VAL A 54 11.15 -4.51 5.59
N LEU A 55 10.58 -5.61 6.08
CA LEU A 55 9.61 -6.41 5.33
C LEU A 55 8.38 -5.57 4.93
N ALA A 56 7.80 -4.84 5.89
CA ALA A 56 6.66 -3.96 5.64
C ALA A 56 7.01 -2.87 4.61
N LYS A 57 8.17 -2.20 4.76
CA LYS A 57 8.67 -1.18 3.84
C LYS A 57 8.82 -1.73 2.42
N ARG A 58 9.50 -2.86 2.25
CA ARG A 58 9.75 -3.49 0.94
C ARG A 58 8.45 -3.95 0.28
N SER A 59 7.52 -4.50 1.06
CA SER A 59 6.20 -4.91 0.55
C SER A 59 5.39 -3.71 0.05
N VAL A 60 5.37 -2.60 0.79
CA VAL A 60 4.73 -1.35 0.35
C VAL A 60 5.38 -0.84 -0.94
N ASN A 61 6.70 -0.78 -1.02
CA ASN A 61 7.40 -0.36 -2.24
C ASN A 61 7.04 -1.21 -3.47
N ALA A 62 6.93 -2.52 -3.28
CA ALA A 62 6.66 -3.45 -4.37
C ALA A 62 5.23 -3.38 -4.91
N LEU A 63 4.26 -3.10 -4.02
CA LEU A 63 2.83 -3.09 -4.34
C LEU A 63 2.30 -1.70 -4.67
N PHE A 64 2.95 -0.64 -4.17
CA PHE A 64 2.54 0.74 -4.36
C PHE A 64 3.70 1.58 -4.97
N PRO A 65 4.10 1.31 -6.23
CA PRO A 65 5.27 1.93 -6.85
C PRO A 65 5.13 3.45 -7.05
N VAL A 66 3.95 4.01 -6.92
CA VAL A 66 3.69 5.46 -6.94
C VAL A 66 4.22 6.15 -5.68
N VAL A 67 4.46 5.43 -4.59
CA VAL A 67 5.09 5.95 -3.38
C VAL A 67 6.57 6.19 -3.65
N SER A 68 7.00 7.44 -3.58
CA SER A 68 8.37 7.86 -3.85
C SER A 68 9.20 8.16 -2.59
N THR A 69 8.56 8.18 -1.43
CA THR A 69 9.22 8.53 -0.16
C THR A 69 8.66 7.70 0.98
N ILE A 70 9.57 7.00 1.68
CA ILE A 70 9.29 6.33 2.95
C ILE A 70 10.37 6.76 3.95
N VAL A 71 9.94 7.28 5.11
CA VAL A 71 10.82 7.72 6.19
C VAL A 71 10.84 6.64 7.28
N GLY A 72 12.01 6.19 7.65
CA GLY A 72 12.21 5.17 8.68
C GLY A 72 12.71 5.77 10.00
N VAL A 73 13.97 5.42 10.37
CA VAL A 73 14.60 5.89 11.61
C VAL A 73 14.75 7.41 11.58
N ARG A 74 14.24 8.06 12.60
CA ARG A 74 14.36 9.50 12.85
C ARG A 74 14.19 9.80 14.35
N PRO A 75 14.62 10.97 14.84
CA PRO A 75 14.25 11.43 16.18
C PRO A 75 12.74 11.55 16.32
N ASP A 76 12.21 11.08 17.45
CA ASP A 76 10.78 11.16 17.78
C ASP A 76 10.59 11.13 19.29
N ALA A 77 9.48 11.71 19.77
CA ALA A 77 9.10 11.65 21.18
C ALA A 77 8.65 10.23 21.61
N LYS A 78 8.19 9.42 20.66
CA LYS A 78 7.85 8.03 20.85
C LYS A 78 8.99 7.12 20.40
N PRO A 79 9.13 5.91 20.97
CA PRO A 79 10.27 5.05 20.68
C PRO A 79 10.23 4.37 19.31
N TRP A 80 9.13 4.45 18.58
CA TRP A 80 8.91 3.61 17.42
C TRP A 80 9.90 3.90 16.28
N HIS A 81 10.01 5.16 15.82
CA HIS A 81 10.99 5.58 14.83
C HIS A 81 12.43 5.46 15.31
N PRO A 82 12.81 5.96 16.53
CA PRO A 82 14.18 5.82 17.00
C PRO A 82 14.66 4.38 17.13
N SER A 83 13.76 3.43 17.40
CA SER A 83 14.09 2.01 17.52
C SER A 83 13.98 1.21 16.22
N GLY A 84 13.71 1.86 15.10
CA GLY A 84 13.56 1.20 13.80
C GLY A 84 12.30 0.33 13.66
N ARG A 85 11.27 0.62 14.44
CA ARG A 85 10.01 -0.14 14.47
C ARG A 85 8.86 0.54 13.74
N ALA A 86 9.09 1.72 13.18
CA ALA A 86 8.06 2.45 12.43
C ALA A 86 8.59 3.00 11.11
N ILE A 87 7.68 3.13 10.16
CA ILE A 87 7.87 3.86 8.90
C ILE A 87 6.70 4.81 8.65
N ASP A 88 7.01 5.95 8.03
CA ASP A 88 6.05 6.90 7.49
C ASP A 88 6.04 6.79 5.97
N VAL A 89 4.95 6.29 5.40
CA VAL A 89 4.74 6.18 3.95
C VAL A 89 4.11 7.47 3.46
N MET A 90 4.90 8.34 2.82
CA MET A 90 4.42 9.64 2.35
C MET A 90 3.46 9.47 1.18
N ILE A 91 2.27 10.07 1.27
CA ILE A 91 1.22 9.93 0.27
C ILE A 91 1.26 11.13 -0.69
N PRO A 92 1.57 10.92 -1.98
CA PRO A 92 1.49 12.01 -2.95
C PRO A 92 0.05 12.54 -3.05
N ASN A 93 -0.09 13.86 -3.14
CA ASN A 93 -1.39 14.54 -3.21
C ASN A 93 -2.40 14.08 -2.14
N HIS A 94 -1.93 13.86 -0.92
CA HIS A 94 -2.66 13.28 0.21
C HIS A 94 -4.02 13.95 0.52
N GLY A 95 -4.26 15.17 0.03
CA GLY A 95 -5.55 15.87 0.15
C GLY A 95 -6.53 15.60 -0.99
N SER A 96 -6.09 14.97 -2.09
CA SER A 96 -6.96 14.62 -3.21
C SER A 96 -7.70 13.30 -2.96
N PRO A 97 -8.82 13.05 -3.67
CA PRO A 97 -9.51 11.76 -3.58
C PRO A 97 -8.60 10.57 -3.90
N GLU A 98 -7.72 10.70 -4.89
CA GLU A 98 -6.78 9.64 -5.31
C GLU A 98 -5.70 9.40 -4.23
N GLY A 99 -5.16 10.48 -3.63
CA GLY A 99 -4.21 10.37 -2.53
C GLY A 99 -4.85 9.73 -1.30
N ILE A 100 -6.08 10.09 -0.98
CA ILE A 100 -6.83 9.47 0.13
C ILE A 100 -7.03 7.98 -0.14
N ALA A 101 -7.48 7.60 -1.34
CA ALA A 101 -7.69 6.21 -1.72
C ALA A 101 -6.40 5.38 -1.67
N LEU A 102 -5.26 5.98 -2.09
CA LEU A 102 -3.94 5.34 -1.98
C LEU A 102 -3.57 5.08 -0.51
N GLY A 103 -3.72 6.07 0.36
CA GLY A 103 -3.44 5.91 1.79
C GLY A 103 -4.35 4.86 2.45
N ASP A 104 -5.64 4.84 2.08
CA ASP A 104 -6.59 3.81 2.52
C ASP A 104 -6.14 2.42 2.07
N ALA A 105 -5.72 2.25 0.81
CA ALA A 105 -5.25 0.97 0.29
C ALA A 105 -3.98 0.48 1.00
N ILE A 106 -3.02 1.37 1.31
CA ILE A 106 -1.80 1.03 2.06
C ILE A 106 -2.13 0.64 3.50
N ARG A 107 -3.00 1.40 4.20
CA ARG A 107 -3.50 1.05 5.53
C ARG A 107 -4.13 -0.34 5.53
N ASP A 108 -5.03 -0.60 4.59
CA ASP A 108 -5.76 -1.87 4.51
C ASP A 108 -4.84 -3.04 4.19
N PHE A 109 -3.86 -2.84 3.30
CA PHE A 109 -2.82 -3.82 3.02
C PHE A 109 -2.04 -4.17 4.30
N ALA A 110 -1.54 -3.17 5.03
CA ALA A 110 -0.77 -3.37 6.24
C ALA A 110 -1.57 -4.12 7.32
N LEU A 111 -2.83 -3.76 7.51
CA LEU A 111 -3.70 -4.39 8.52
C LEU A 111 -4.12 -5.82 8.13
N ARG A 112 -4.47 -6.07 6.85
CA ARG A 112 -4.80 -7.43 6.39
C ARG A 112 -3.65 -8.41 6.53
N ASN A 113 -2.42 -7.93 6.36
CA ASN A 113 -1.21 -8.76 6.43
C ASN A 113 -0.45 -8.57 7.75
N ALA A 114 -1.14 -8.07 8.80
CA ALA A 114 -0.49 -7.68 10.05
C ALA A 114 0.28 -8.82 10.73
N GLY A 115 -0.20 -10.04 10.66
CA GLY A 115 0.48 -11.21 11.23
C GLY A 115 1.84 -11.47 10.59
N GLU A 116 1.91 -11.45 9.27
CA GLU A 116 3.14 -11.75 8.52
C GLU A 116 4.11 -10.57 8.56
N LEU A 117 3.61 -9.34 8.36
CA LEU A 117 4.40 -8.11 8.42
C LEU A 117 4.80 -7.75 9.85
N GLY A 118 4.18 -8.36 10.86
CA GLY A 118 4.36 -8.01 12.26
C GLY A 118 3.86 -6.61 12.59
N VAL A 119 2.78 -6.15 11.94
CA VAL A 119 2.19 -4.82 12.18
C VAL A 119 1.49 -4.82 13.54
N GLN A 120 1.85 -3.82 14.36
CA GLN A 120 1.24 -3.54 15.64
C GLN A 120 0.05 -2.60 15.47
N ASP A 121 0.26 -1.52 14.75
CA ASP A 121 -0.74 -0.49 14.48
C ASP A 121 -0.43 0.30 13.20
N VAL A 122 -1.45 1.02 12.72
CA VAL A 122 -1.36 1.97 11.62
C VAL A 122 -2.07 3.25 12.02
N ILE A 123 -1.49 4.42 11.69
CA ILE A 123 -2.17 5.70 11.83
C ILE A 123 -2.35 6.32 10.44
N TRP A 124 -3.57 6.71 10.14
CA TRP A 124 -3.90 7.40 8.90
C TRP A 124 -5.07 8.36 9.10
N ARG A 125 -4.92 9.60 8.62
CA ARG A 125 -5.93 10.66 8.67
C ARG A 125 -6.57 10.82 10.05
N GLY A 126 -5.72 10.95 11.07
CA GLY A 126 -6.13 11.19 12.45
C GLY A 126 -6.76 9.99 13.16
N THR A 127 -6.79 8.82 12.53
CA THR A 127 -7.33 7.60 13.12
C THR A 127 -6.23 6.60 13.39
N TYR A 128 -6.22 6.04 14.59
CA TYR A 128 -5.38 4.92 15.00
C TYR A 128 -6.10 3.61 14.73
N TYR A 129 -5.44 2.69 14.04
CA TYR A 129 -5.97 1.38 13.69
C TYR A 129 -5.09 0.27 14.26
N THR A 130 -5.71 -0.80 14.71
CA THR A 130 -5.06 -2.06 15.04
C THR A 130 -5.59 -3.16 14.12
N PRO A 131 -4.97 -4.35 14.09
CA PRO A 131 -5.53 -5.50 13.37
C PRO A 131 -6.95 -5.89 13.82
N ALA A 132 -7.36 -5.48 15.04
CA ALA A 132 -8.71 -5.69 15.55
C ALA A 132 -9.71 -4.61 15.11
N GLY A 133 -9.25 -3.55 14.44
CA GLY A 133 -10.07 -2.44 13.97
C GLY A 133 -9.61 -1.07 14.49
N PRO A 134 -10.41 -0.01 14.23
CA PRO A 134 -10.09 1.34 14.69
C PRO A 134 -10.09 1.41 16.22
N GLY A 135 -9.02 1.99 16.79
CA GLY A 135 -8.77 2.05 18.24
C GLY A 135 -8.82 3.45 18.84
N GLY A 136 -9.15 4.48 18.05
CA GLY A 136 -9.27 5.85 18.55
C GLY A 136 -8.52 6.90 17.72
N SER A 137 -8.17 8.02 18.38
CA SER A 137 -7.46 9.13 17.72
C SER A 137 -5.99 8.81 17.50
N GLY A 138 -5.53 9.05 16.26
CA GLY A 138 -4.13 8.95 15.85
C GLY A 138 -3.41 10.30 15.75
N TYR A 139 -4.07 11.39 16.01
CA TYR A 139 -3.56 12.77 15.94
C TYR A 139 -2.71 13.08 14.70
N GLY A 140 -3.20 13.94 13.81
CA GLY A 140 -2.46 14.29 12.58
C GLY A 140 -2.42 13.15 11.55
N HIS A 141 -1.24 12.87 10.98
CA HIS A 141 -1.01 11.81 9.99
C HIS A 141 -1.94 11.94 8.77
N TYR A 142 -2.10 13.18 8.25
CA TYR A 142 -2.95 13.44 7.07
C TYR A 142 -2.20 13.34 5.76
N ASP A 143 -0.87 13.38 5.79
CA ASP A 143 0.04 13.40 4.65
C ASP A 143 0.81 12.10 4.46
N HIS A 144 0.76 11.19 5.42
CA HIS A 144 1.43 9.90 5.39
C HIS A 144 0.66 8.81 6.16
N VAL A 145 0.88 7.58 5.76
CA VAL A 145 0.46 6.39 6.53
C VAL A 145 1.62 5.98 7.44
N HIS A 146 1.42 6.12 8.75
CA HIS A 146 2.37 5.63 9.75
C HIS A 146 2.08 4.16 10.04
N ILE A 147 3.11 3.31 9.96
CA ILE A 147 3.01 1.88 10.23
C ILE A 147 4.00 1.52 11.33
N THR A 148 3.51 1.00 12.47
CA THR A 148 4.32 0.47 13.55
C THR A 148 4.35 -1.05 13.50
N THR A 149 5.52 -1.64 13.73
CA THR A 149 5.71 -3.09 13.78
C THR A 149 6.22 -3.55 15.15
N PHE A 150 6.11 -4.86 15.42
CA PHE A 150 6.75 -5.49 16.58
C PHE A 150 8.29 -5.58 16.44
N GLY A 151 8.83 -5.24 15.29
CA GLY A 151 10.27 -5.15 15.02
C GLY A 151 10.94 -6.47 14.64
N GLY A 152 11.19 -7.34 15.59
CA GLY A 152 11.82 -8.65 15.35
C GLY A 152 13.36 -8.63 15.33
N GLY A 153 13.98 -7.60 15.89
CA GLY A 153 15.43 -7.44 15.91
C GLY A 153 16.00 -6.80 14.63
N TYR A 154 17.29 -6.46 14.66
CA TYR A 154 17.96 -5.85 13.51
C TYR A 154 18.49 -6.91 12.56
N ALA A 155 18.40 -6.62 11.25
CA ALA A 155 18.92 -7.53 10.23
C ALA A 155 20.46 -7.59 10.28
N ASP A 156 20.99 -8.78 10.13
CA ASP A 156 22.44 -9.04 10.05
C ASP A 156 23.00 -8.98 8.61
N GLY A 157 22.16 -8.58 7.65
CA GLY A 157 22.51 -8.52 6.23
C GLY A 157 22.26 -9.81 5.44
N SER A 158 21.93 -10.92 6.11
CA SER A 158 21.61 -12.21 5.46
C SER A 158 20.13 -12.43 5.20
N ALA A 159 19.26 -11.57 5.74
CA ALA A 159 17.81 -11.73 5.66
C ALA A 159 17.30 -11.54 4.23
N GLU A 160 16.64 -12.55 3.68
CA GLU A 160 15.82 -12.43 2.49
C GLU A 160 14.40 -12.00 2.86
N TYR A 161 13.86 -11.07 2.10
CA TYR A 161 12.50 -10.58 2.28
C TYR A 161 11.64 -11.01 1.11
N VAL A 162 10.56 -11.70 1.38
CA VAL A 162 9.63 -12.23 0.37
C VAL A 162 8.32 -11.48 0.46
N LEU A 163 7.71 -11.21 -0.71
CA LEU A 163 6.42 -10.51 -0.76
C LEU A 163 5.34 -11.29 -0.01
N VAL A 164 4.65 -10.56 0.84
CA VAL A 164 3.53 -11.04 1.66
C VAL A 164 2.23 -10.55 1.03
N GLY A 165 1.22 -11.39 1.00
CA GLY A 165 -0.14 -11.01 0.61
C GLY A 165 -0.28 -10.73 -0.89
N GLY A 166 0.08 -11.71 -1.70
CA GLY A 166 -0.27 -11.76 -3.12
C GLY A 166 -1.62 -12.42 -3.35
#